data_b82c515d07f1e6c7e1c68b7d91bdb3bb
#
_entry.id   b82c515d07f1e6c7e1c68b7d91bdb3bb
#
_cell.length_a   1.000
_cell.length_b   1.000
_cell.length_c   1.000
_cell.angle_alpha   90.00
_cell.angle_beta   90.00
_cell.angle_gamma   90.00
#
_symmetry.space_group_name_H-M   'P 1'
#
loop_
_entity.id
_entity.type
_entity.pdbx_description
1 polymer ?
#
loop_
_entity_poly.entity_id
_entity_poly.type
_entity_poly.pdbx_seq_one_letter_code
_entity_poly.pdbx_strand_id
1 'polypeptide(L)'
;MVILEPINQNFKAQPRTSKTHQIKMTHKEFIPGYKIIQTGDKVNFSNLESFKHNVFSSSQGNQFDLGSYTQHNQNKVKTWQQFNSSGLVKIYCNIHGQMAAFVYVSNSPFFALTDSDGKFEINQIPAGRYQLLAWNVRGEMKKQIEIIDDKNQSINLLLDYSSYIKKPHFNKNNQTYPVINENEYDSSYEDF
;
A
#
# COMPACT_ATOMS: atom_id res chain seq x y z
N MET A 1 -9.08 1.30 3.76
CA MET A 1 -8.28 0.49 4.71
C MET A 1 -8.70 0.85 6.12
N VAL A 2 -8.94 -0.13 6.97
CA VAL A 2 -9.26 0.07 8.41
C VAL A 2 -8.23 -0.70 9.22
N ILE A 3 -7.59 -0.04 10.18
CA ILE A 3 -6.51 -0.58 11.01
C ILE A 3 -6.81 -0.24 12.47
N LEU A 4 -6.60 -1.23 13.36
CA LEU A 4 -6.68 -1.06 14.81
C LEU A 4 -5.30 -1.27 15.43
N GLU A 5 -4.75 -0.25 16.04
CA GLU A 5 -3.50 -0.33 16.78
C GLU A 5 -3.79 -0.29 18.30
N PRO A 6 -3.33 -1.26 19.09
CA PRO A 6 -3.56 -1.26 20.54
C PRO A 6 -2.94 -0.04 21.21
N ILE A 7 -3.68 0.62 22.11
CA ILE A 7 -3.19 1.74 22.92
C ILE A 7 -2.82 1.19 24.31
N ASN A 8 -1.59 1.45 24.75
CA ASN A 8 -1.10 1.13 26.11
C ASN A 8 -1.35 -0.31 26.57
N GLN A 9 -1.43 -1.24 25.65
CA GLN A 9 -1.51 -2.64 25.98
C GLN A 9 -0.13 -3.27 25.87
N ASN A 10 0.19 -4.18 26.81
CA ASN A 10 1.26 -5.16 26.66
C ASN A 10 0.90 -6.17 25.55
N PHE A 11 0.34 -5.67 24.43
CA PHE A 11 0.07 -6.47 23.26
C PHE A 11 1.40 -6.90 22.67
N LYS A 12 1.86 -8.05 23.09
CA LYS A 12 2.98 -8.71 22.42
C LYS A 12 2.41 -9.36 21.17
N ALA A 13 2.74 -8.78 20.02
CA ALA A 13 2.46 -9.46 18.75
C ALA A 13 2.98 -10.90 18.87
N GLN A 14 2.10 -11.87 18.61
CA GLN A 14 2.51 -13.28 18.62
C GLN A 14 3.65 -13.49 17.62
N PRO A 15 4.67 -14.28 17.95
CA PRO A 15 5.69 -14.67 17.00
C PRO A 15 5.01 -15.24 15.75
N ARG A 16 5.35 -14.70 14.60
CA ARG A 16 4.79 -15.15 13.33
C ARG A 16 5.87 -15.24 12.26
N THR A 17 5.66 -16.07 11.29
CA THR A 17 6.48 -16.11 10.08
C THR A 17 6.11 -14.93 9.17
N SER A 18 7.12 -14.30 8.57
CA SER A 18 6.93 -13.30 7.52
C SER A 18 6.18 -13.90 6.34
N LYS A 19 5.17 -13.17 5.85
CA LYS A 19 4.41 -13.56 4.66
C LYS A 19 4.94 -12.83 3.43
N THR A 20 4.80 -13.46 2.26
CA THR A 20 5.05 -12.82 0.98
C THR A 20 3.72 -12.54 0.29
N HIS A 21 3.50 -11.28 0.00
CA HIS A 21 2.33 -10.78 -0.72
C HIS A 21 2.70 -10.49 -2.17
N GLN A 22 1.68 -10.38 -3.01
CA GLN A 22 1.84 -10.04 -4.44
C GLN A 22 1.16 -8.72 -4.77
N ILE A 23 1.85 -7.91 -5.58
CA ILE A 23 1.29 -6.81 -6.36
C ILE A 23 1.75 -7.03 -7.80
N LYS A 24 0.81 -7.04 -8.73
CA LYS A 24 1.09 -7.23 -10.16
C LYS A 24 1.11 -5.89 -10.87
N MET A 25 1.95 -5.76 -11.87
CA MET A 25 1.94 -4.64 -12.81
C MET A 25 1.33 -5.12 -14.10
N THR A 26 0.18 -4.59 -14.44
CA THR A 26 -0.59 -4.92 -15.65
C THR A 26 -1.53 -3.77 -15.99
N HIS A 27 -1.79 -3.51 -17.27
CA HIS A 27 -2.60 -2.38 -17.74
C HIS A 27 -2.08 -1.01 -17.28
N LYS A 28 -0.74 -0.89 -17.12
CA LYS A 28 -0.08 0.28 -16.53
C LYS A 28 -0.65 0.65 -15.14
N GLU A 29 -0.96 -0.37 -14.34
CA GLU A 29 -1.48 -0.26 -12.97
C GLU A 29 -0.76 -1.22 -12.02
N PHE A 30 -0.75 -0.89 -10.73
CA PHE A 30 -0.43 -1.85 -9.65
C PHE A 30 -1.72 -2.49 -9.15
N ILE A 31 -1.81 -3.83 -9.21
CA ILE A 31 -2.98 -4.60 -8.79
C ILE A 31 -2.61 -5.62 -7.71
N PRO A 32 -3.22 -5.55 -6.51
CA PRO A 32 -4.17 -4.54 -6.07
C PRO A 32 -3.50 -3.20 -5.77
N GLY A 33 -4.23 -2.09 -5.98
CA GLY A 33 -3.76 -0.73 -5.68
C GLY A 33 -3.71 -0.42 -4.17
N TYR A 34 -4.40 -1.22 -3.33
CA TYR A 34 -4.43 -1.08 -1.87
C TYR A 34 -4.11 -2.41 -1.22
N LYS A 35 -3.22 -2.40 -0.22
CA LYS A 35 -2.85 -3.58 0.53
C LYS A 35 -2.52 -3.23 1.97
N ILE A 36 -2.86 -4.12 2.91
CA ILE A 36 -2.40 -4.05 4.28
C ILE A 36 -1.54 -5.28 4.54
N ILE A 37 -0.38 -5.07 5.13
CA ILE A 37 0.58 -6.12 5.50
C ILE A 37 1.05 -5.87 6.94
N GLN A 38 1.73 -6.82 7.53
CA GLN A 38 2.36 -6.63 8.83
C GLN A 38 3.86 -6.35 8.69
N THR A 39 4.39 -5.63 9.68
CA THR A 39 5.84 -5.39 9.79
C THR A 39 6.62 -6.70 9.67
N GLY A 40 7.66 -6.69 8.83
CA GLY A 40 8.47 -7.87 8.49
C GLY A 40 7.98 -8.65 7.26
N ASP A 41 6.78 -8.38 6.75
CA ASP A 41 6.29 -9.01 5.52
C ASP A 41 7.04 -8.51 4.28
N LYS A 42 6.93 -9.27 3.22
CA LYS A 42 7.48 -8.97 1.90
C LYS A 42 6.36 -8.74 0.90
N VAL A 43 6.61 -7.86 -0.06
CA VAL A 43 5.78 -7.73 -1.25
C VAL A 43 6.63 -8.02 -2.46
N ASN A 44 6.18 -8.94 -3.31
CA ASN A 44 6.76 -9.18 -4.62
C ASN A 44 5.95 -8.41 -5.67
N PHE A 45 6.66 -7.73 -6.57
CA PHE A 45 6.08 -6.93 -7.65
C PHE A 45 6.34 -7.63 -8.98
N SER A 46 5.34 -8.30 -9.52
CA SER A 46 5.48 -9.05 -10.78
C SER A 46 5.04 -8.18 -11.95
N ASN A 47 5.92 -7.97 -12.91
CA ASN A 47 5.56 -7.35 -14.17
C ASN A 47 4.98 -8.40 -15.12
N LEU A 48 3.74 -8.20 -15.57
CA LEU A 48 3.05 -9.09 -16.49
C LEU A 48 3.04 -8.53 -17.94
N GLU A 49 3.77 -7.42 -18.18
CA GLU A 49 3.80 -6.73 -19.45
C GLU A 49 5.19 -6.84 -20.10
N SER A 50 5.23 -6.77 -21.42
CA SER A 50 6.45 -6.85 -22.22
C SER A 50 7.35 -5.62 -22.11
N PHE A 51 6.77 -4.48 -21.70
CA PHE A 51 7.51 -3.23 -21.51
C PHE A 51 7.92 -3.01 -20.05
N LYS A 52 8.84 -2.07 -19.86
CA LYS A 52 9.45 -1.82 -18.55
C LYS A 52 8.49 -1.10 -17.61
N HIS A 53 8.45 -1.55 -16.37
CA HIS A 53 7.96 -0.81 -15.22
C HIS A 53 9.05 -0.69 -14.18
N ASN A 54 9.04 0.42 -13.47
CA ASN A 54 9.86 0.63 -12.27
C ASN A 54 8.97 0.54 -11.02
N VAL A 55 9.56 0.17 -9.90
CA VAL A 55 8.87 0.16 -8.61
C VAL A 55 9.73 0.88 -7.59
N PHE A 56 9.24 1.99 -7.04
CA PHE A 56 9.96 2.74 -6.02
C PHE A 56 9.02 3.31 -4.95
N SER A 57 9.59 3.66 -3.81
CA SER A 57 8.95 4.41 -2.73
C SER A 57 9.93 5.38 -2.10
N SER A 58 9.47 6.60 -1.86
CA SER A 58 10.16 7.61 -1.04
C SER A 58 9.56 7.76 0.36
N SER A 59 8.64 6.86 0.76
CA SER A 59 7.99 6.92 2.08
C SER A 59 9.00 6.69 3.20
N GLN A 60 8.98 7.57 4.21
CA GLN A 60 9.94 7.54 5.32
C GLN A 60 9.96 6.16 6.01
N GLY A 61 11.15 5.62 6.24
CA GLY A 61 11.35 4.30 6.84
C GLY A 61 11.15 3.12 5.89
N ASN A 62 10.61 3.36 4.69
CA ASN A 62 10.37 2.35 3.65
C ASN A 62 10.75 2.88 2.26
N GLN A 63 11.91 3.56 2.18
CA GLN A 63 12.45 4.02 0.90
C GLN A 63 13.09 2.83 0.17
N PHE A 64 12.78 2.69 -1.11
CA PHE A 64 13.42 1.71 -1.98
C PHE A 64 13.24 2.06 -3.46
N ASP A 65 14.09 1.47 -4.28
CA ASP A 65 13.99 1.46 -5.76
C ASP A 65 14.43 0.08 -6.25
N LEU A 66 13.50 -0.66 -6.89
CA LEU A 66 13.79 -1.98 -7.44
C LEU A 66 14.37 -1.92 -8.87
N GLY A 67 14.52 -0.70 -9.42
CA GLY A 67 14.90 -0.54 -10.82
C GLY A 67 13.74 -0.85 -11.77
N SER A 68 14.06 -0.94 -13.05
CA SER A 68 13.08 -1.20 -14.12
C SER A 68 13.25 -2.59 -14.69
N TYR A 69 12.14 -3.29 -14.94
CA TYR A 69 12.15 -4.64 -15.52
C TYR A 69 10.85 -4.93 -16.29
N THR A 70 10.94 -5.92 -17.18
CA THR A 70 9.82 -6.47 -17.97
C THR A 70 9.42 -7.85 -17.45
N GLN A 71 8.35 -8.43 -17.97
CA GLN A 71 8.00 -9.83 -17.69
C GLN A 71 9.11 -10.81 -18.08
N HIS A 72 9.92 -10.49 -19.10
CA HIS A 72 10.94 -11.40 -19.64
C HIS A 72 12.24 -11.40 -18.84
N ASN A 73 12.56 -10.32 -18.11
CA ASN A 73 13.82 -10.21 -17.36
C ASN A 73 13.66 -10.14 -15.84
N GLN A 74 12.42 -10.13 -15.30
CA GLN A 74 12.17 -10.00 -13.86
C GLN A 74 12.81 -11.10 -13.01
N ASN A 75 13.08 -12.29 -13.57
CA ASN A 75 13.78 -13.37 -12.89
C ASN A 75 15.30 -13.11 -12.71
N LYS A 76 15.85 -12.09 -13.36
CA LYS A 76 17.27 -11.70 -13.28
C LYS A 76 17.52 -10.54 -12.33
N VAL A 77 16.46 -9.97 -11.74
CA VAL A 77 16.53 -8.79 -10.87
C VAL A 77 15.75 -9.03 -9.58
N LYS A 78 16.00 -8.20 -8.57
CA LYS A 78 15.21 -8.22 -7.34
C LYS A 78 13.85 -7.58 -7.60
N THR A 79 12.78 -8.34 -7.45
CA THR A 79 11.40 -7.90 -7.67
C THR A 79 10.60 -7.75 -6.37
N TRP A 80 11.23 -7.86 -5.21
CA TRP A 80 10.56 -7.85 -3.93
C TRP A 80 11.19 -6.87 -2.94
N GLN A 81 10.38 -6.39 -2.00
CA GLN A 81 10.80 -5.56 -0.88
C GLN A 81 10.24 -6.11 0.43
N GLN A 82 11.05 -6.10 1.48
CA GLN A 82 10.62 -6.37 2.85
C GLN A 82 10.33 -5.05 3.56
N PHE A 83 9.23 -5.00 4.33
CA PHE A 83 8.76 -3.79 4.98
C PHE A 83 8.94 -3.93 6.50
N ASN A 84 9.90 -3.22 7.05
CA ASN A 84 10.29 -3.32 8.47
C ASN A 84 9.82 -2.13 9.32
N SER A 85 9.30 -1.07 8.70
CA SER A 85 8.78 0.11 9.39
C SER A 85 7.29 0.22 9.19
N SER A 86 6.53 0.41 10.26
CA SER A 86 5.07 0.59 10.19
C SER A 86 4.70 1.95 9.58
N GLY A 87 3.52 2.02 8.99
CA GLY A 87 2.94 3.21 8.38
C GLY A 87 2.54 3.05 6.94
N LEU A 88 2.10 4.15 6.34
CA LEU A 88 1.67 4.18 4.94
C LEU A 88 2.87 4.27 4.01
N VAL A 89 2.95 3.33 3.08
CA VAL A 89 3.95 3.30 2.01
C VAL A 89 3.26 3.60 0.69
N LYS A 90 3.70 4.66 0.03
CA LYS A 90 3.25 5.07 -1.30
C LYS A 90 4.23 4.50 -2.31
N ILE A 91 3.73 3.72 -3.24
CA ILE A 91 4.52 3.02 -4.25
C ILE A 91 4.17 3.59 -5.61
N TYR A 92 5.17 3.89 -6.40
CA TYR A 92 5.02 4.53 -7.70
C TYR A 92 5.88 3.84 -8.77
N CYS A 93 5.52 4.05 -10.03
CA CYS A 93 6.34 3.76 -11.18
C CYS A 93 7.06 5.05 -11.63
N ASN A 94 8.36 4.97 -11.92
CA ASN A 94 9.14 6.12 -12.41
C ASN A 94 8.88 6.46 -13.88
N ILE A 95 8.23 5.54 -14.61
CA ILE A 95 7.99 5.65 -16.06
C ILE A 95 6.56 6.15 -16.34
N HIS A 96 5.58 5.58 -15.64
CA HIS A 96 4.15 5.85 -15.86
C HIS A 96 3.57 6.60 -14.65
N GLY A 97 3.33 7.90 -14.81
CA GLY A 97 2.91 8.79 -13.72
C GLY A 97 1.54 8.49 -13.11
N GLN A 98 0.70 7.68 -13.77
CA GLN A 98 -0.58 7.25 -13.22
C GLN A 98 -0.47 6.03 -12.29
N MET A 99 0.65 5.27 -12.35
CA MET A 99 0.81 4.05 -11.57
C MET A 99 1.13 4.35 -10.12
N ALA A 100 0.18 4.09 -9.25
CA ALA A 100 0.33 4.22 -7.80
C ALA A 100 -0.30 3.04 -7.06
N ALA A 101 0.34 2.61 -5.98
CA ALA A 101 -0.23 1.69 -5.01
C ALA A 101 0.06 2.17 -3.58
N PHE A 102 -0.77 1.74 -2.65
CA PHE A 102 -0.70 2.12 -1.26
C PHE A 102 -0.68 0.88 -0.39
N VAL A 103 0.44 0.69 0.31
CA VAL A 103 0.63 -0.42 1.25
C VAL A 103 0.67 0.15 2.66
N TYR A 104 -0.25 -0.27 3.51
CA TYR A 104 -0.14 0.04 4.93
C TYR A 104 0.59 -1.09 5.65
N VAL A 105 1.69 -0.78 6.30
CA VAL A 105 2.47 -1.71 7.12
C VAL A 105 2.02 -1.55 8.56
N SER A 106 1.32 -2.55 9.09
CA SER A 106 0.75 -2.54 10.44
C SER A 106 1.62 -3.31 11.43
N ASN A 107 1.77 -2.79 12.65
CA ASN A 107 2.31 -3.55 13.76
C ASN A 107 1.27 -4.48 14.39
N SER A 108 0.00 -4.26 14.11
CA SER A 108 -1.14 -4.99 14.63
C SER A 108 -1.67 -5.99 13.59
N PRO A 109 -2.16 -7.16 14.00
CA PRO A 109 -2.86 -8.07 13.10
C PRO A 109 -4.31 -7.66 12.81
N PHE A 110 -4.84 -6.63 13.48
CA PHE A 110 -6.24 -6.23 13.43
C PHE A 110 -6.46 -5.17 12.36
N PHE A 111 -6.76 -5.62 11.15
CA PHE A 111 -7.03 -4.73 10.02
C PHE A 111 -7.94 -5.39 8.99
N ALA A 112 -8.59 -4.57 8.18
CA ALA A 112 -9.38 -5.00 7.03
C ALA A 112 -9.29 -4.02 5.87
N LEU A 113 -9.47 -4.54 4.65
CA LEU A 113 -9.86 -3.75 3.49
C LEU A 113 -11.38 -3.74 3.44
N THR A 114 -11.95 -2.60 3.10
CA THR A 114 -13.39 -2.52 2.81
C THR A 114 -13.70 -3.18 1.47
N ASP A 115 -14.88 -3.75 1.36
CA ASP A 115 -15.45 -4.16 0.08
C ASP A 115 -15.96 -2.94 -0.75
N SER A 116 -16.60 -3.21 -1.88
CA SER A 116 -17.17 -2.19 -2.77
C SER A 116 -18.27 -1.34 -2.10
N ASP A 117 -18.97 -1.89 -1.10
CA ASP A 117 -20.02 -1.21 -0.34
C ASP A 117 -19.47 -0.44 0.87
N GLY A 118 -18.15 -0.47 1.07
CA GLY A 118 -17.48 0.13 2.22
C GLY A 118 -17.57 -0.70 3.50
N LYS A 119 -18.08 -1.93 3.45
CA LYS A 119 -18.19 -2.82 4.61
C LYS A 119 -16.84 -3.44 4.93
N PHE A 120 -16.59 -3.67 6.20
CA PHE A 120 -15.40 -4.35 6.70
C PHE A 120 -15.73 -5.16 7.95
N GLU A 121 -14.93 -6.16 8.20
CA GLU A 121 -14.99 -6.98 9.41
C GLU A 121 -13.59 -7.27 9.92
N ILE A 122 -13.39 -7.14 11.23
CA ILE A 122 -12.15 -7.49 11.91
C ILE A 122 -12.53 -8.38 13.09
N ASN A 123 -12.05 -9.61 13.06
CA ASN A 123 -12.41 -10.65 14.01
C ASN A 123 -11.33 -10.85 15.08
N GLN A 124 -11.72 -11.49 16.20
CA GLN A 124 -10.82 -11.93 17.27
C GLN A 124 -9.98 -10.79 17.86
N ILE A 125 -10.58 -9.61 17.99
CA ILE A 125 -9.92 -8.47 18.59
C ILE A 125 -10.05 -8.61 20.12
N PRO A 126 -8.95 -8.69 20.88
CA PRO A 126 -9.02 -8.71 22.34
C PRO A 126 -9.70 -7.46 22.91
N ALA A 127 -10.38 -7.59 24.04
CA ALA A 127 -10.92 -6.44 24.75
C ALA A 127 -9.82 -5.44 25.09
N GLY A 128 -10.12 -4.15 24.96
CA GLY A 128 -9.16 -3.09 25.23
C GLY A 128 -9.34 -1.83 24.40
N ARG A 129 -8.43 -0.88 24.58
CA ARG A 129 -8.45 0.39 23.85
C ARG A 129 -7.56 0.34 22.62
N TYR A 130 -8.09 0.86 21.52
CA TYR A 130 -7.43 0.87 20.21
C TYR A 130 -7.49 2.24 19.56
N GLN A 131 -6.41 2.60 18.86
CA GLN A 131 -6.45 3.66 17.87
C GLN A 131 -6.96 3.06 16.56
N LEU A 132 -8.16 3.46 16.15
CA LEU A 132 -8.69 3.14 14.83
C LEU A 132 -8.19 4.17 13.83
N LEU A 133 -7.63 3.68 12.72
CA LEU A 133 -7.34 4.47 11.53
C LEU A 133 -8.21 3.94 10.38
N ALA A 134 -9.01 4.81 9.80
CA ALA A 134 -9.64 4.58 8.50
C ALA A 134 -8.95 5.48 7.47
N TRP A 135 -8.43 4.89 6.39
CA TRP A 135 -7.64 5.60 5.41
C TRP A 135 -7.97 5.20 3.97
N ASN A 136 -8.03 6.18 3.10
CA ASN A 136 -7.88 6.01 1.66
C ASN A 136 -7.10 7.21 1.06
N VAL A 137 -6.86 7.19 -0.25
CA VAL A 137 -6.08 8.25 -0.93
C VAL A 137 -6.70 9.65 -0.81
N ARG A 138 -8.00 9.76 -0.51
CA ARG A 138 -8.74 11.04 -0.45
C ARG A 138 -8.84 11.59 0.95
N GLY A 139 -8.69 10.75 1.98
CA GLY A 139 -8.82 11.22 3.36
C GLY A 139 -8.51 10.14 4.39
N GLU A 140 -8.34 10.61 5.61
CA GLU A 140 -8.14 9.73 6.77
C GLU A 140 -8.98 10.19 7.96
N MET A 141 -9.31 9.24 8.82
CA MET A 141 -9.92 9.48 10.11
C MET A 141 -9.23 8.64 11.17
N LYS A 142 -8.94 9.26 12.30
CA LYS A 142 -8.39 8.59 13.49
C LYS A 142 -9.36 8.76 14.65
N LYS A 143 -9.64 7.65 15.32
CA LYS A 143 -10.53 7.64 16.49
C LYS A 143 -10.06 6.62 17.50
N GLN A 144 -10.12 6.96 18.78
CA GLN A 144 -9.96 5.97 19.84
C GLN A 144 -11.28 5.22 20.05
N ILE A 145 -11.20 3.91 20.15
CA ILE A 145 -12.34 3.04 20.43
C ILE A 145 -11.98 2.05 21.54
N GLU A 146 -12.99 1.53 22.19
CA GLU A 146 -12.87 0.47 23.18
C GLU A 146 -13.58 -0.78 22.65
N ILE A 147 -12.87 -1.89 22.64
CA ILE A 147 -13.42 -3.21 22.32
C ILE A 147 -13.80 -3.87 23.63
N ILE A 148 -15.07 -4.28 23.72
CA ILE A 148 -15.66 -4.94 24.89
C ILE A 148 -15.69 -6.44 24.61
N ASP A 149 -15.29 -7.22 25.61
CA ASP A 149 -15.24 -8.68 25.50
C ASP A 149 -16.63 -9.29 25.22
N ASP A 150 -16.64 -10.38 24.47
CA ASP A 150 -17.82 -11.16 24.09
C ASP A 150 -18.97 -10.37 23.44
N LYS A 151 -18.68 -9.23 22.81
CA LYS A 151 -19.68 -8.41 22.10
C LYS A 151 -19.28 -8.12 20.67
N ASN A 152 -20.20 -8.41 19.75
CA ASN A 152 -20.10 -7.86 18.40
C ASN A 152 -20.38 -6.35 18.45
N GLN A 153 -19.47 -5.55 17.92
CA GLN A 153 -19.61 -4.11 17.87
C GLN A 153 -19.67 -3.65 16.43
N SER A 154 -20.62 -2.78 16.13
CA SER A 154 -20.73 -2.14 14.81
C SER A 154 -20.31 -0.68 14.92
N ILE A 155 -19.57 -0.20 13.94
CA ILE A 155 -19.12 1.18 13.86
C ILE A 155 -19.29 1.72 12.44
N ASN A 156 -19.88 2.90 12.33
CA ASN A 156 -19.92 3.66 11.09
C ASN A 156 -18.78 4.67 11.08
N LEU A 157 -18.01 4.67 9.99
CA LEU A 157 -16.87 5.55 9.77
C LEU A 157 -17.16 6.45 8.58
N LEU A 158 -17.16 7.76 8.81
CA LEU A 158 -17.32 8.74 7.76
C LEU A 158 -15.98 9.42 7.48
N LEU A 159 -15.48 9.26 6.25
CA LEU A 159 -14.32 10.00 5.80
C LEU A 159 -14.78 11.24 5.03
N ASP A 160 -14.34 12.41 5.48
CA ASP A 160 -14.61 13.67 4.80
C ASP A 160 -13.62 13.86 3.64
N TYR A 161 -14.14 14.01 2.44
CA TYR A 161 -13.38 14.27 1.21
C TYR A 161 -13.52 15.71 0.70
N SER A 162 -14.23 16.58 1.41
CA SER A 162 -14.55 17.94 0.97
C SER A 162 -13.32 18.78 0.66
N SER A 163 -12.22 18.55 1.39
CA SER A 163 -10.95 19.25 1.21
C SER A 163 -9.94 18.51 0.30
N TYR A 164 -10.32 17.38 -0.29
CA TYR A 164 -9.40 16.62 -1.11
C TYR A 164 -9.04 17.34 -2.42
N ILE A 165 -7.76 17.62 -2.58
CA ILE A 165 -7.18 18.07 -3.85
C ILE A 165 -6.20 17.01 -4.32
N LYS A 166 -6.44 16.44 -5.50
CA LYS A 166 -5.51 15.48 -6.10
C LYS A 166 -4.18 16.19 -6.37
N LYS A 167 -3.15 15.80 -5.62
CA LYS A 167 -1.79 16.30 -5.85
C LYS A 167 -1.07 15.35 -6.81
N PRO A 168 -0.40 15.86 -7.85
CA PRO A 168 0.47 15.04 -8.65
C PRO A 168 1.60 14.50 -7.76
N HIS A 169 2.01 13.28 -7.97
CA HIS A 169 3.26 12.79 -7.41
C HIS A 169 4.40 13.03 -8.39
N PHE A 170 5.62 13.02 -7.90
CA PHE A 170 6.82 13.20 -8.68
C PHE A 170 7.51 11.85 -8.92
N ASN A 171 8.34 11.81 -9.95
CA ASN A 171 9.22 10.68 -10.21
C ASN A 171 10.28 10.54 -9.10
N LYS A 172 11.07 9.48 -9.14
CA LYS A 172 12.09 9.21 -8.12
C LYS A 172 13.18 10.28 -8.01
N ASN A 173 13.33 11.12 -9.02
CA ASN A 173 14.26 12.25 -9.06
C ASN A 173 13.61 13.58 -8.63
N ASN A 174 12.40 13.52 -8.07
CA ASN A 174 11.59 14.67 -7.66
C ASN A 174 11.23 15.62 -8.81
N GLN A 175 11.02 15.07 -10.00
CA GLN A 175 10.64 15.80 -11.20
C GLN A 175 9.22 15.40 -11.64
N THR A 176 8.56 16.25 -12.43
CA THR A 176 7.31 15.90 -13.08
C THR A 176 7.52 14.81 -14.12
N TYR A 177 6.50 13.98 -14.33
CA TYR A 177 6.52 13.02 -15.43
C TYR A 177 6.42 13.76 -16.77
N PRO A 178 7.10 13.27 -17.82
CA PRO A 178 6.90 13.79 -19.16
C PRO A 178 5.44 13.62 -19.55
N VAL A 179 4.90 14.58 -20.30
CA VAL A 179 3.58 14.45 -20.93
C VAL A 179 3.74 13.46 -22.08
N ILE A 180 3.30 12.22 -21.87
CA ILE A 180 3.28 11.22 -22.93
C ILE A 180 2.01 11.47 -23.72
N ASN A 181 2.13 11.91 -24.98
CA ASN A 181 1.01 11.86 -25.92
C ASN A 181 0.69 10.38 -26.16
N GLU A 182 -0.53 9.97 -25.85
CA GLU A 182 -0.96 8.56 -25.95
C GLU A 182 -0.83 7.97 -27.38
N ASN A 183 -0.56 8.80 -28.38
CA ASN A 183 -0.38 8.42 -29.78
C ASN A 183 1.09 8.16 -30.17
N GLU A 184 2.06 8.44 -29.33
CA GLU A 184 3.46 8.10 -29.56
C GLU A 184 3.84 6.90 -28.69
N TYR A 185 3.76 5.72 -29.29
CA TYR A 185 4.43 4.51 -28.77
C TYR A 185 5.93 4.74 -28.97
N ASP A 186 6.56 5.39 -28.01
CA ASP A 186 7.98 5.71 -28.08
C ASP A 186 8.78 4.47 -27.72
N SER A 187 9.34 3.83 -28.74
CA SER A 187 10.31 2.75 -28.64
C SER A 187 11.62 3.18 -27.98
N SER A 188 11.82 4.50 -27.72
CA SER A 188 13.05 5.05 -27.14
C SER A 188 13.25 4.70 -25.67
N TYR A 189 12.27 4.09 -24.97
CA TYR A 189 12.39 3.63 -23.59
C TYR A 189 12.88 2.17 -23.46
N GLU A 190 13.23 1.51 -24.56
CA GLU A 190 13.74 0.14 -24.53
C GLU A 190 15.21 0.02 -24.12
N ASP A 191 15.99 1.12 -24.12
CA ASP A 191 17.45 1.11 -23.97
C ASP A 191 18.01 1.80 -22.71
N PHE A 192 17.26 1.91 -21.60
CA PHE A 192 17.82 2.45 -20.36
C PHE A 192 17.62 1.54 -19.17
#